data_0576c49e08d70546c6b5bef8d4388b4b
#
_entry.id   0576c49e08d70546c6b5bef8d4388b4b
#
_cell.length_a   1.000
_cell.length_b   1.000
_cell.length_c   1.000
_cell.angle_alpha   90.00
_cell.angle_beta   90.00
_cell.angle_gamma   90.00
#
_symmetry.space_group_name_H-M   'P 1'
#
loop_
_entity.id
_entity.type
_entity.pdbx_description
1 polymer ?
#
loop_
_entity_poly.entity_id
_entity_poly.type
_entity_poly.pdbx_seq_one_letter_code
_entity_poly.pdbx_strand_id
1 'polypeptide(L)'
;VMSGEFEVKMRELDDGLALDKPNVVIVMIGEDDRVPLKSSSGRKVAIMSPEWRAEYARRLDRMMKSVKVKNAGVYWVGLPILARNDAAAQAQGMNEVIRERANLNGFRYVDVFSSFADEAGLYSAYGPDLTGKVRVLRGGDGVHFTEAGNQKLAHFVEKELRRDLNQAKAD
;
A
#
# COMPACT_ATOMS: atom_id res chain seq x y z
N VAL A 1 -0.41 5.78 -8.84
CA VAL A 1 0.56 5.09 -9.73
C VAL A 1 0.04 5.03 -11.16
N MET A 2 -1.26 5.13 -11.36
CA MET A 2 -1.95 4.82 -12.62
C MET A 2 -2.60 6.01 -13.32
N SER A 3 -2.66 7.16 -12.67
CA SER A 3 -3.30 8.36 -13.24
C SER A 3 -2.49 8.95 -14.40
N GLY A 4 -3.16 9.72 -15.28
CA GLY A 4 -2.49 10.52 -16.29
C GLY A 4 -1.55 11.59 -15.73
N GLU A 5 -1.61 11.82 -14.42
CA GLU A 5 -0.75 12.74 -13.66
C GLU A 5 0.48 12.06 -13.05
N PHE A 6 0.74 10.80 -13.40
CA PHE A 6 1.82 10.01 -12.81
C PHE A 6 3.17 10.75 -12.82
N GLU A 7 3.52 11.36 -13.94
CA GLU A 7 4.78 12.10 -14.08
C GLU A 7 4.85 13.33 -13.17
N VAL A 8 3.72 14.01 -12.98
CA VAL A 8 3.64 15.18 -12.07
C VAL A 8 3.84 14.71 -10.63
N LYS A 9 3.11 13.68 -10.21
CA LYS A 9 3.24 13.09 -8.87
C LYS A 9 4.63 12.55 -8.59
N MET A 10 5.28 11.97 -9.59
CA MET A 10 6.67 11.51 -9.45
C MET A 10 7.63 12.67 -9.20
N ARG A 11 7.47 13.79 -9.90
CA ARG A 11 8.30 14.99 -9.65
C ARG A 11 8.04 15.58 -8.27
N GLU A 12 6.79 15.68 -7.85
CA GLU A 12 6.44 16.17 -6.51
C GLU A 12 7.06 15.29 -5.42
N LEU A 13 7.03 13.96 -5.60
CA LEU A 13 7.65 13.01 -4.69
C LEU A 13 9.17 13.20 -4.63
N ASP A 14 9.83 13.29 -5.78
CA ASP A 14 11.28 13.47 -5.86
C ASP A 14 11.71 14.79 -5.19
N ASP A 15 10.99 15.88 -5.45
CA ASP A 15 11.24 17.19 -4.84
C ASP A 15 11.04 17.16 -3.32
N GLY A 16 9.97 16.52 -2.83
CA GLY A 16 9.71 16.36 -1.41
C GLY A 16 10.78 15.56 -0.70
N LEU A 17 11.21 14.44 -1.28
CA LEU A 17 12.26 13.59 -0.71
C LEU A 17 13.62 14.32 -0.68
N ALA A 18 13.94 15.11 -1.70
CA ALA A 18 15.16 15.90 -1.75
C ALA A 18 15.16 17.03 -0.72
N LEU A 19 14.00 17.63 -0.46
CA LEU A 19 13.85 18.73 0.50
C LEU A 19 13.88 18.25 1.95
N ASP A 20 13.08 17.23 2.27
CA ASP A 20 12.84 16.78 3.66
C ASP A 20 13.92 15.84 4.18
N LYS A 21 14.58 15.09 3.30
CA LYS A 21 15.61 14.09 3.64
C LYS A 21 15.20 13.18 4.80
N PRO A 22 14.07 12.46 4.70
CA PRO A 22 13.54 11.67 5.80
C PRO A 22 14.46 10.49 6.15
N ASN A 23 14.40 10.03 7.41
CA ASN A 23 15.03 8.80 7.86
C ASN A 23 14.15 7.57 7.62
N VAL A 24 12.83 7.77 7.61
CA VAL A 24 11.83 6.75 7.37
C VAL A 24 10.80 7.28 6.38
N VAL A 25 10.46 6.48 5.38
CA VAL A 25 9.41 6.76 4.41
C VAL A 25 8.35 5.67 4.52
N ILE A 26 7.10 6.07 4.71
CA ILE A 26 5.95 5.17 4.76
C ILE A 26 5.06 5.50 3.56
N VAL A 27 4.80 4.51 2.72
CA VAL A 27 3.98 4.67 1.52
C VAL A 27 2.78 3.75 1.60
N MET A 28 1.59 4.29 1.40
CA MET A 28 0.35 3.54 1.24
C MET A 28 -0.46 4.15 0.11
N ILE A 29 -0.49 3.48 -1.02
CA ILE A 29 -1.17 3.93 -2.25
C ILE A 29 -1.67 2.71 -3.02
N GLY A 30 -2.62 2.92 -3.91
CA GLY A 30 -3.04 1.92 -4.88
C GLY A 30 -4.53 1.67 -4.99
N GLU A 31 -5.36 2.18 -4.09
CA GLU A 31 -6.80 1.92 -4.10
C GLU A 31 -7.49 2.40 -5.37
N ASP A 32 -6.99 3.45 -5.99
CA ASP A 32 -7.50 3.99 -7.25
C ASP A 32 -6.87 3.35 -8.50
N ASP A 33 -5.93 2.44 -8.31
CA ASP A 33 -5.20 1.81 -9.41
C ASP A 33 -5.94 0.61 -10.04
N ARG A 34 -7.13 0.29 -9.55
CA ARG A 34 -7.97 -0.82 -10.04
C ARG A 34 -8.66 -0.46 -11.35
N VAL A 35 -7.88 -0.14 -12.36
CA VAL A 35 -8.35 0.29 -13.68
C VAL A 35 -7.51 -0.37 -14.78
N PRO A 36 -8.05 -0.53 -16.00
CA PRO A 36 -7.24 -0.96 -17.13
C PRO A 36 -6.07 0.00 -17.41
N LEU A 37 -4.95 -0.53 -17.86
CA LEU A 37 -3.75 0.23 -18.16
C LEU A 37 -3.44 0.31 -19.64
N LYS A 38 -2.59 1.25 -20.00
CA LYS A 38 -1.86 1.21 -21.26
C LYS A 38 -0.49 0.58 -21.02
N SER A 39 -0.21 -0.48 -21.77
CA SER A 39 1.12 -1.11 -21.79
C SER A 39 2.16 -0.18 -22.42
N SER A 40 3.42 -0.55 -22.35
CA SER A 40 4.52 0.17 -23.00
C SER A 40 4.35 0.31 -24.51
N SER A 41 3.61 -0.62 -25.14
CA SER A 41 3.25 -0.55 -26.56
C SER A 41 2.03 0.34 -26.86
N GLY A 42 1.45 0.99 -25.84
CA GLY A 42 0.26 1.83 -25.97
C GLY A 42 -1.07 1.06 -26.01
N ARG A 43 -1.05 -0.26 -25.95
CA ARG A 43 -2.24 -1.11 -25.96
C ARG A 43 -2.91 -1.10 -24.58
N LYS A 44 -4.23 -0.95 -24.57
CA LYS A 44 -5.02 -1.07 -23.34
C LYS A 44 -5.07 -2.54 -22.89
N VAL A 45 -4.70 -2.80 -21.65
CA VAL A 45 -4.69 -4.13 -21.04
C VAL A 45 -5.69 -4.19 -19.87
N ALA A 46 -6.40 -5.30 -19.79
CA ALA A 46 -7.43 -5.50 -18.79
C ALA A 46 -6.82 -5.65 -17.39
N ILE A 47 -7.52 -5.12 -16.39
CA ILE A 47 -7.10 -5.24 -14.99
C ILE A 47 -6.87 -6.72 -14.60
N MET A 48 -5.83 -6.97 -13.85
CA MET A 48 -5.39 -8.30 -13.38
C MET A 48 -4.94 -9.28 -14.48
N SER A 49 -4.93 -8.89 -15.76
CA SER A 49 -4.31 -9.71 -16.79
C SER A 49 -2.78 -9.81 -16.57
N PRO A 50 -2.09 -10.83 -17.13
CA PRO A 50 -0.63 -10.91 -17.02
C PRO A 50 0.08 -9.66 -17.52
N GLU A 51 -0.40 -9.05 -18.60
CA GLU A 51 0.15 -7.81 -19.17
C GLU A 51 -0.10 -6.62 -18.24
N TRP A 52 -1.25 -6.57 -17.60
CA TRP A 52 -1.55 -5.55 -16.60
C TRP A 52 -0.61 -5.65 -15.39
N ARG A 53 -0.41 -6.86 -14.89
CA ARG A 53 0.49 -7.12 -13.75
C ARG A 53 1.93 -6.71 -14.08
N ALA A 54 2.40 -7.02 -15.27
CA ALA A 54 3.74 -6.65 -15.75
C ALA A 54 3.90 -5.12 -15.85
N GLU A 55 2.91 -4.43 -16.40
CA GLU A 55 2.94 -2.97 -16.50
C GLU A 55 2.83 -2.30 -15.12
N TYR A 56 1.99 -2.84 -14.24
CA TYR A 56 1.87 -2.35 -12.86
C TYR A 56 3.19 -2.51 -12.10
N ALA A 57 3.82 -3.67 -12.23
CA ALA A 57 5.13 -3.92 -11.63
C ALA A 57 6.19 -2.94 -12.13
N ARG A 58 6.20 -2.66 -13.45
CA ARG A 58 7.14 -1.69 -14.05
C ARG A 58 6.95 -0.28 -13.47
N ARG A 59 5.72 0.15 -13.29
CA ARG A 59 5.41 1.47 -12.71
C ARG A 59 5.74 1.52 -11.22
N LEU A 60 5.45 0.46 -10.48
CA LEU A 60 5.85 0.34 -9.08
C LEU A 60 7.37 0.42 -8.92
N ASP A 61 8.13 -0.31 -9.74
CA ASP A 61 9.59 -0.26 -9.69
C ASP A 61 10.13 1.12 -9.94
N ARG A 62 9.57 1.84 -10.90
CA ARG A 62 9.95 3.23 -11.17
C ARG A 62 9.70 4.12 -9.97
N MET A 63 8.53 4.00 -9.35
CA MET A 63 8.17 4.76 -8.16
C MET A 63 9.04 4.37 -6.96
N MET A 64 9.26 3.09 -6.75
CA MET A 64 10.09 2.58 -5.66
C MET A 64 11.54 3.03 -5.77
N LYS A 65 12.08 3.14 -6.98
CA LYS A 65 13.41 3.72 -7.20
C LYS A 65 13.50 5.16 -6.74
N SER A 66 12.47 5.96 -6.99
CA SER A 66 12.41 7.35 -6.53
C SER A 66 12.28 7.47 -5.02
N VAL A 67 11.55 6.54 -4.38
CA VAL A 67 11.39 6.51 -2.93
C VAL A 67 12.64 5.98 -2.23
N LYS A 68 13.48 5.22 -2.92
CA LYS A 68 14.69 4.62 -2.37
C LYS A 68 15.72 5.70 -2.05
N VAL A 69 15.58 6.27 -0.87
CA VAL A 69 16.45 7.34 -0.37
C VAL A 69 17.62 6.74 0.40
N LYS A 70 18.81 7.28 0.18
CA LYS A 70 20.02 6.83 0.89
C LYS A 70 19.85 6.98 2.40
N ASN A 71 20.06 5.89 3.11
CA ASN A 71 19.96 5.78 4.58
C ASN A 71 18.53 5.93 5.15
N ALA A 72 17.49 5.92 4.32
CA ALA A 72 16.11 5.87 4.79
C ALA A 72 15.58 4.43 4.81
N GLY A 73 14.86 4.08 5.86
CA GLY A 73 14.02 2.89 5.90
C GLY A 73 12.72 3.13 5.14
N VAL A 74 12.33 2.21 4.25
CA VAL A 74 11.09 2.34 3.49
C VAL A 74 10.11 1.23 3.88
N TYR A 75 8.91 1.64 4.27
CA TYR A 75 7.78 0.77 4.62
C TYR A 75 6.67 0.96 3.59
N TRP A 76 6.37 -0.08 2.86
CA TRP A 76 5.31 -0.06 1.87
C TRP A 76 4.11 -0.84 2.40
N VAL A 77 3.03 -0.13 2.68
CA VAL A 77 1.81 -0.69 3.25
C VAL A 77 0.93 -1.18 2.11
N GLY A 78 0.53 -2.44 2.18
CA GLY A 78 -0.41 -3.03 1.21
C GLY A 78 -1.83 -2.50 1.38
N LEU A 79 -2.67 -2.83 0.42
CA LEU A 79 -4.09 -2.45 0.46
C LEU A 79 -4.83 -3.30 1.49
N PRO A 80 -5.77 -2.72 2.23
CA PRO A 80 -6.69 -3.47 3.08
C PRO A 80 -7.73 -4.18 2.23
N ILE A 81 -8.45 -5.13 2.83
CA ILE A 81 -9.65 -5.69 2.20
C ILE A 81 -10.66 -4.58 1.89
N LEU A 82 -11.31 -4.66 0.73
CA LEU A 82 -12.31 -3.71 0.25
C LEU A 82 -13.70 -4.34 0.25
N ALA A 83 -14.75 -3.51 0.34
CA ALA A 83 -16.11 -4.00 0.57
C ALA A 83 -16.68 -4.80 -0.61
N ARG A 84 -16.44 -4.35 -1.85
CA ARG A 84 -16.92 -5.08 -3.02
C ARG A 84 -16.07 -6.33 -3.26
N ASN A 85 -16.70 -7.46 -3.54
CA ASN A 85 -16.00 -8.73 -3.74
C ASN A 85 -14.97 -8.68 -4.88
N ASP A 86 -15.31 -8.05 -6.00
CA ASP A 86 -14.38 -7.86 -7.12
C ASP A 86 -13.20 -6.96 -6.72
N ALA A 87 -13.47 -5.89 -5.98
CA ALA A 87 -12.45 -4.99 -5.47
C ALA A 87 -11.53 -5.66 -4.45
N ALA A 88 -12.07 -6.50 -3.58
CA ALA A 88 -11.29 -7.27 -2.62
C ALA A 88 -10.33 -8.24 -3.32
N ALA A 89 -10.81 -8.97 -4.32
CA ALA A 89 -9.98 -9.87 -5.12
C ALA A 89 -8.89 -9.12 -5.89
N GLN A 90 -9.23 -7.98 -6.47
CA GLN A 90 -8.28 -7.10 -7.16
C GLN A 90 -7.21 -6.56 -6.21
N ALA A 91 -7.61 -6.08 -5.03
CA ALA A 91 -6.67 -5.60 -4.02
C ALA A 91 -5.70 -6.71 -3.58
N GLN A 92 -6.19 -7.92 -3.39
CA GLN A 92 -5.35 -9.07 -3.06
C GLN A 92 -4.33 -9.38 -4.16
N GLY A 93 -4.76 -9.38 -5.42
CA GLY A 93 -3.86 -9.57 -6.57
C GLY A 93 -2.85 -8.44 -6.73
N MET A 94 -3.26 -7.19 -6.48
CA MET A 94 -2.35 -6.05 -6.46
C MET A 94 -1.33 -6.16 -5.33
N ASN A 95 -1.75 -6.60 -4.14
CA ASN A 95 -0.84 -6.81 -3.01
C ASN A 95 0.24 -7.86 -3.31
N GLU A 96 -0.06 -8.88 -4.08
CA GLU A 96 0.96 -9.85 -4.55
C GLU A 96 2.06 -9.15 -5.35
N VAL A 97 1.69 -8.30 -6.30
CA VAL A 97 2.65 -7.52 -7.11
C VAL A 97 3.41 -6.52 -6.25
N ILE A 98 2.70 -5.76 -5.41
CA ILE A 98 3.29 -4.74 -4.52
C ILE A 98 4.32 -5.39 -3.59
N ARG A 99 3.97 -6.49 -2.95
CA ARG A 99 4.86 -7.22 -2.02
C ARG A 99 6.11 -7.73 -2.71
N GLU A 100 5.98 -8.34 -3.88
CA GLU A 100 7.11 -8.80 -4.67
C GLU A 100 8.05 -7.64 -5.02
N ARG A 101 7.50 -6.54 -5.55
CA ARG A 101 8.32 -5.39 -5.96
C ARG A 101 8.95 -4.68 -4.77
N ALA A 102 8.24 -4.56 -3.65
CA ALA A 102 8.78 -4.01 -2.41
C ALA A 102 9.96 -4.84 -1.91
N ASN A 103 9.82 -6.16 -1.85
CA ASN A 103 10.89 -7.06 -1.43
C ASN A 103 12.12 -6.96 -2.34
N LEU A 104 11.92 -6.92 -3.66
CA LEU A 104 13.01 -6.79 -4.64
C LEU A 104 13.73 -5.44 -4.55
N ASN A 105 13.05 -4.40 -4.07
CA ASN A 105 13.63 -3.09 -3.83
C ASN A 105 14.25 -2.92 -2.43
N GLY A 106 14.24 -3.97 -1.61
CA GLY A 106 14.77 -3.94 -0.25
C GLY A 106 13.87 -3.21 0.76
N PHE A 107 12.59 -3.03 0.43
CA PHE A 107 11.61 -2.38 1.30
C PHE A 107 10.96 -3.38 2.25
N ARG A 108 10.50 -2.88 3.39
CA ARG A 108 9.62 -3.62 4.28
C ARG A 108 8.17 -3.52 3.77
N TYR A 109 7.58 -4.64 3.40
CA TYR A 109 6.15 -4.73 3.09
C TYR A 109 5.35 -4.93 4.37
N VAL A 110 4.30 -4.13 4.56
CA VAL A 110 3.39 -4.26 5.71
C VAL A 110 2.05 -4.77 5.20
N ASP A 111 1.70 -6.01 5.59
CA ASP A 111 0.43 -6.63 5.23
C ASP A 111 -0.65 -6.21 6.22
N VAL A 112 -1.67 -5.53 5.71
CA VAL A 112 -2.84 -5.10 6.49
C VAL A 112 -4.15 -5.66 5.93
N PHE A 113 -4.11 -6.50 4.91
CA PHE A 113 -5.31 -6.99 4.23
C PHE A 113 -6.25 -7.70 5.21
N SER A 114 -5.77 -8.73 5.87
CA SER A 114 -6.55 -9.53 6.82
C SER A 114 -6.80 -8.82 8.16
N SER A 115 -6.03 -7.80 8.48
CA SER A 115 -6.16 -7.08 9.74
C SER A 115 -7.47 -6.30 9.87
N PHE A 116 -8.14 -6.06 8.75
CA PHE A 116 -9.44 -5.39 8.68
C PHE A 116 -10.54 -6.31 8.14
N ALA A 117 -10.29 -7.61 8.06
CA ALA A 117 -11.29 -8.62 7.78
C ALA A 117 -11.92 -9.13 9.08
N ASP A 118 -13.11 -9.71 8.98
CA ASP A 118 -13.74 -10.39 10.08
C ASP A 118 -13.13 -11.80 10.31
N GLU A 119 -13.65 -12.54 11.27
CA GLU A 119 -13.18 -13.89 11.61
C GLU A 119 -13.34 -14.89 10.46
N ALA A 120 -14.27 -14.65 9.55
CA ALA A 120 -14.48 -15.45 8.34
C ALA A 120 -13.58 -15.02 7.17
N GLY A 121 -12.73 -13.99 7.36
CA GLY A 121 -11.87 -13.45 6.31
C GLY A 121 -12.61 -12.52 5.34
N LEU A 122 -13.79 -12.03 5.69
CA LEU A 122 -14.60 -11.15 4.87
C LEU A 122 -14.50 -9.70 5.31
N TYR A 123 -14.85 -8.80 4.39
CA TYR A 123 -14.91 -7.37 4.72
C TYR A 123 -15.94 -7.11 5.83
N SER A 124 -15.54 -6.29 6.80
CA SER A 124 -16.43 -5.70 7.78
C SER A 124 -16.08 -4.23 8.00
N ALA A 125 -17.09 -3.38 8.00
CA ALA A 125 -16.91 -1.97 8.36
C ALA A 125 -16.64 -1.80 9.86
N TYR A 126 -17.02 -2.78 10.67
CA TYR A 126 -16.86 -2.78 12.13
C TYR A 126 -15.74 -3.73 12.55
N GLY A 127 -15.07 -3.40 13.61
CA GLY A 127 -14.06 -4.25 14.22
C GLY A 127 -13.55 -3.68 15.52
N PRO A 128 -12.68 -4.42 16.23
CA PRO A 128 -12.09 -3.92 17.48
C PRO A 128 -11.11 -2.78 17.19
N ASP A 129 -11.26 -1.69 17.95
CA ASP A 129 -10.26 -0.62 17.99
C ASP A 129 -9.04 -1.03 18.84
N LEU A 130 -8.12 -0.10 19.08
CA LEU A 130 -6.91 -0.37 19.87
C LEU A 130 -7.18 -0.76 21.33
N THR A 131 -8.38 -0.47 21.85
CA THR A 131 -8.81 -0.86 23.20
C THR A 131 -9.60 -2.16 23.24
N GLY A 132 -9.83 -2.79 22.07
CA GLY A 132 -10.65 -3.98 21.92
C GLY A 132 -12.15 -3.70 21.79
N LYS A 133 -12.57 -2.45 21.81
CA LYS A 133 -13.96 -2.05 21.66
C LYS A 133 -14.37 -2.04 20.18
N VAL A 134 -15.51 -2.66 19.88
CA VAL A 134 -16.05 -2.68 18.51
C VAL A 134 -16.48 -1.28 18.09
N ARG A 135 -15.94 -0.81 16.99
CA ARG A 135 -16.23 0.50 16.38
C ARG A 135 -16.34 0.39 14.87
N VAL A 136 -16.86 1.44 14.24
CA VAL A 136 -16.79 1.63 12.79
C VAL A 136 -15.36 1.98 12.44
N LEU A 137 -14.68 1.12 11.69
CA LEU A 137 -13.29 1.30 11.27
C LEU A 137 -13.18 1.75 9.81
N ARG A 138 -14.19 1.48 9.00
CA ARG A 138 -14.18 1.75 7.56
C ARG A 138 -15.27 2.76 7.19
N GLY A 139 -14.95 3.62 6.21
CA GLY A 139 -15.89 4.58 5.67
C GLY A 139 -17.04 3.93 4.89
N GLY A 140 -18.12 4.70 4.65
CA GLY A 140 -19.29 4.22 3.93
C GLY A 140 -19.04 3.88 2.46
N ASP A 141 -17.92 4.31 1.88
CA ASP A 141 -17.50 3.95 0.53
C ASP A 141 -16.90 2.53 0.42
N GLY A 142 -16.67 1.87 1.55
CA GLY A 142 -16.07 0.53 1.60
C GLY A 142 -14.58 0.50 1.21
N VAL A 143 -13.91 1.65 1.20
CA VAL A 143 -12.50 1.81 0.81
C VAL A 143 -11.71 2.51 1.92
N HIS A 144 -12.12 3.72 2.31
CA HIS A 144 -11.40 4.54 3.27
C HIS A 144 -11.64 4.12 4.72
N PHE A 145 -10.83 4.66 5.62
CA PHE A 145 -10.90 4.40 7.06
C PHE A 145 -11.57 5.56 7.78
N THR A 146 -12.23 5.23 8.90
CA THR A 146 -12.60 6.23 9.90
C THR A 146 -11.37 6.64 10.71
N GLU A 147 -11.51 7.62 11.60
CA GLU A 147 -10.44 7.99 12.54
C GLU A 147 -9.98 6.77 13.37
N ALA A 148 -10.91 6.00 13.93
CA ALA A 148 -10.57 4.78 14.68
C ALA A 148 -9.86 3.73 13.80
N GLY A 149 -10.28 3.59 12.54
CA GLY A 149 -9.62 2.73 11.57
C GLY A 149 -8.21 3.20 11.23
N ASN A 150 -8.02 4.50 11.04
CA ASN A 150 -6.70 5.09 10.79
C ASN A 150 -5.75 4.91 11.98
N GLN A 151 -6.24 5.06 13.21
CA GLN A 151 -5.45 4.81 14.41
C GLN A 151 -4.99 3.35 14.49
N LYS A 152 -5.87 2.41 14.17
CA LYS A 152 -5.54 0.98 14.12
C LYS A 152 -4.52 0.68 13.03
N LEU A 153 -4.70 1.24 11.83
CA LEU A 153 -3.77 1.13 10.71
C LEU A 153 -2.38 1.65 11.10
N ALA A 154 -2.31 2.84 11.67
CA ALA A 154 -1.06 3.45 12.13
C ALA A 154 -0.37 2.59 13.18
N HIS A 155 -1.13 1.96 14.08
CA HIS A 155 -0.58 1.04 15.09
C HIS A 155 0.11 -0.17 14.44
N PHE A 156 -0.45 -0.77 13.41
CA PHE A 156 0.18 -1.90 12.70
C PHE A 156 1.51 -1.48 12.06
N VAL A 157 1.55 -0.32 11.44
CA VAL A 157 2.78 0.20 10.81
C VAL A 157 3.82 0.52 11.90
N GLU A 158 3.42 1.19 12.96
CA GLU A 158 4.28 1.51 14.10
C GLU A 158 4.87 0.26 14.75
N LYS A 159 4.08 -0.78 14.91
CA LYS A 159 4.53 -2.06 15.47
C LYS A 159 5.67 -2.68 14.65
N GLU A 160 5.55 -2.66 13.33
CA GLU A 160 6.61 -3.15 12.43
C GLU A 160 7.87 -2.28 12.53
N LEU A 161 7.71 -0.97 12.54
CA LEU A 161 8.81 -0.02 12.68
C LEU A 161 9.56 -0.21 14.01
N ARG A 162 8.82 -0.35 15.12
CA ARG A 162 9.42 -0.59 16.45
C ARG A 162 10.16 -1.90 16.51
N ARG A 163 9.60 -2.96 15.93
CA ARG A 163 10.25 -4.27 15.87
C ARG A 163 11.59 -4.19 15.13
N ASP A 164 11.63 -3.55 13.97
CA ASP A 164 12.83 -3.38 13.18
C ASP A 164 13.88 -2.51 13.91
N LEU A 165 13.43 -1.45 14.58
CA LEU A 165 14.30 -0.58 15.36
C LEU A 165 14.92 -1.29 16.56
N ASN A 166 14.15 -2.12 17.26
CA ASN A 166 14.64 -2.92 18.38
C ASN A 166 15.63 -3.99 17.90
N GLN A 167 15.37 -4.63 16.76
CA GLN A 167 16.29 -5.58 16.14
C GLN A 167 17.63 -4.90 15.81
N ALA A 168 17.61 -3.74 15.20
CA ALA A 168 18.80 -2.98 14.86
C ALA A 168 19.63 -2.57 16.10
N LYS A 169 18.99 -2.34 17.24
CA LYS A 169 19.68 -2.05 18.51
C LYS A 169 20.30 -3.27 19.17
N ALA A 170 19.78 -4.47 18.88
CA ALA A 170 20.27 -5.73 19.43
C ALA A 170 21.48 -6.26 18.65
N ASP A 171 21.62 -5.88 17.39
CA ASP A 171 22.74 -6.24 16.51
C ASP A 171 23.91 -5.26 16.69
#